data_8f5cf2b79fc1339eec4cc16414089e1e
#
_entry.id   8f5cf2b79fc1339eec4cc16414089e1e
#
_cell.length_a   1.000
_cell.length_b   1.000
_cell.length_c   1.000
_cell.angle_alpha   90.00
_cell.angle_beta   90.00
_cell.angle_gamma   90.00
#
_symmetry.space_group_name_H-M   'P 1'
#
loop_
_entity.id
_entity.type
_entity.pdbx_description
1 polymer ?
#
loop_
_entity_poly.entity_id
_entity_poly.type
_entity_poly.pdbx_seq_one_letter_code
_entity_poly.pdbx_strand_id
1 'polypeptide(L)'
;RPVLMLLAYNLFKENVQAIFSQAAAIETYHNFTLLHDDLMDKADMRRGKPTVHKKWDENTAILSGDAMLILSFQFMMQGCPVEYTHQVMDIFSRTALEVCDGQQWDMEFESREDVTVDEYMEMIRLKTSVLLAGALKIGAVLGGASEKDAQLLYDFGIQIGLAFQLQDDYLDVYGDPLVFGKNIGGDILCNKKTFMLITALEKSDDKTRASLQEWLKAEDYVPAQKIEAVTAIYNKVGLQNICRDKINEYYHEGMRLLKEVNVEEEYKKNLSDFVMSLMERNL
;
A
#
# COMPACT_ATOMS: atom_id res chain seq x y z
N ARG A 1 -6.33 -7.45 -1.41
CA ARG A 1 -7.43 -6.48 -1.55
C ARG A 1 -8.77 -7.16 -1.78
N PRO A 2 -8.96 -8.03 -2.81
CA PRO A 2 -10.24 -8.74 -2.96
C PRO A 2 -10.60 -9.60 -1.75
N VAL A 3 -9.64 -10.29 -1.14
CA VAL A 3 -9.86 -11.09 0.07
C VAL A 3 -10.36 -10.23 1.23
N LEU A 4 -9.81 -9.02 1.42
CA LEU A 4 -10.27 -8.09 2.46
C LEU A 4 -11.74 -7.68 2.25
N MET A 5 -12.14 -7.40 0.99
CA MET A 5 -13.54 -7.10 0.66
C MET A 5 -14.47 -8.27 1.01
N LEU A 6 -14.08 -9.49 0.64
CA LEU A 6 -14.86 -10.70 0.94
C LEU A 6 -14.96 -10.96 2.45
N LEU A 7 -13.85 -10.76 3.19
CA LEU A 7 -13.84 -10.90 4.65
C LEU A 7 -14.70 -9.83 5.34
N ALA A 8 -14.66 -8.58 4.88
CA ALA A 8 -15.51 -7.52 5.41
C ALA A 8 -17.01 -7.78 5.15
N TYR A 9 -17.35 -8.26 3.95
CA TYR A 9 -18.72 -8.72 3.66
C TYR A 9 -19.14 -9.87 4.59
N ASN A 10 -18.23 -10.82 4.81
CA ASN A 10 -18.52 -12.02 5.62
C ASN A 10 -18.74 -11.71 7.10
N LEU A 11 -18.36 -10.54 7.59
CA LEU A 11 -18.74 -10.09 8.95
C LEU A 11 -20.26 -9.96 9.10
N PHE A 12 -21.01 -9.70 8.02
CA PHE A 12 -22.42 -9.37 8.03
C PHE A 12 -23.29 -10.37 7.26
N LYS A 13 -22.72 -11.09 6.27
CA LYS A 13 -23.42 -12.07 5.43
C LYS A 13 -22.50 -13.23 5.04
N GLU A 14 -23.05 -14.44 5.00
CA GLU A 14 -22.28 -15.66 4.72
C GLU A 14 -21.95 -15.86 3.23
N ASN A 15 -22.87 -15.54 2.32
CA ASN A 15 -22.73 -15.82 0.89
C ASN A 15 -21.80 -14.81 0.18
N VAL A 16 -20.50 -14.95 0.36
CA VAL A 16 -19.48 -14.10 -0.27
C VAL A 16 -19.48 -14.16 -1.80
N GLN A 17 -20.05 -15.20 -2.41
CA GLN A 17 -20.14 -15.35 -3.87
C GLN A 17 -20.97 -14.23 -4.50
N ALA A 18 -21.91 -13.67 -3.75
CA ALA A 18 -22.75 -12.55 -4.19
C ALA A 18 -21.97 -11.31 -4.62
N ILE A 19 -20.72 -11.13 -4.14
CA ILE A 19 -19.89 -9.96 -4.40
C ILE A 19 -18.57 -10.30 -5.13
N PHE A 20 -18.47 -11.45 -5.77
CA PHE A 20 -17.26 -11.81 -6.50
C PHE A 20 -16.93 -10.85 -7.64
N SER A 21 -17.97 -10.27 -8.27
CA SER A 21 -17.76 -9.25 -9.31
C SER A 21 -17.10 -7.99 -8.74
N GLN A 22 -17.55 -7.52 -7.57
CA GLN A 22 -16.98 -6.35 -6.89
C GLN A 22 -15.55 -6.63 -6.37
N ALA A 23 -15.31 -7.85 -5.88
CA ALA A 23 -13.96 -8.27 -5.50
C ALA A 23 -13.01 -8.32 -6.73
N ALA A 24 -13.50 -8.80 -7.88
CA ALA A 24 -12.76 -8.77 -9.14
C ALA A 24 -12.52 -7.32 -9.62
N ALA A 25 -13.48 -6.41 -9.41
CA ALA A 25 -13.33 -5.00 -9.74
C ALA A 25 -12.13 -4.37 -9.02
N ILE A 26 -12.01 -4.58 -7.70
CA ILE A 26 -10.88 -4.08 -6.90
C ILE A 26 -9.55 -4.64 -7.39
N GLU A 27 -9.50 -5.92 -7.72
CA GLU A 27 -8.26 -6.54 -8.22
C GLU A 27 -7.92 -6.05 -9.63
N THR A 28 -8.91 -5.88 -10.49
CA THR A 28 -8.72 -5.32 -11.84
C THR A 28 -8.21 -3.88 -11.77
N TYR A 29 -8.81 -3.05 -10.90
CA TYR A 29 -8.35 -1.70 -10.63
C TYR A 29 -6.91 -1.69 -10.12
N HIS A 30 -6.59 -2.52 -9.13
CA HIS A 30 -5.21 -2.61 -8.62
C HIS A 30 -4.20 -3.02 -9.70
N ASN A 31 -4.54 -4.00 -10.56
CA ASN A 31 -3.63 -4.40 -11.63
C ASN A 31 -3.49 -3.29 -12.70
N PHE A 32 -4.52 -2.48 -12.95
CA PHE A 32 -4.41 -1.25 -13.73
C PHE A 32 -3.37 -0.31 -13.14
N THR A 33 -3.47 0.01 -11.83
CA THR A 33 -2.52 0.93 -11.20
C THR A 33 -1.09 0.41 -11.26
N LEU A 34 -0.86 -0.90 -11.05
CA LEU A 34 0.46 -1.51 -11.17
C LEU A 34 1.04 -1.44 -12.60
N LEU A 35 0.18 -1.55 -13.60
CA LEU A 35 0.61 -1.52 -15.00
C LEU A 35 1.06 -0.14 -15.43
N HIS A 36 0.33 0.91 -15.00
CA HIS A 36 0.71 2.29 -15.24
C HIS A 36 1.91 2.73 -14.38
N ASP A 37 1.97 2.32 -13.11
CA ASP A 37 3.10 2.51 -12.21
C ASP A 37 4.40 1.96 -12.82
N ASP A 38 4.40 0.71 -13.30
CA ASP A 38 5.54 0.11 -14.00
C ASP A 38 6.03 0.92 -15.20
N LEU A 39 5.11 1.53 -15.94
CA LEU A 39 5.46 2.38 -17.09
C LEU A 39 6.06 3.72 -16.65
N MET A 40 5.47 4.37 -15.64
CA MET A 40 5.93 5.64 -15.08
C MET A 40 7.32 5.50 -14.47
N ASP A 41 7.55 4.42 -13.71
CA ASP A 41 8.83 4.10 -13.07
C ASP A 41 9.85 3.49 -14.05
N LYS A 42 9.47 3.23 -15.31
CA LYS A 42 10.28 2.53 -16.32
C LYS A 42 10.82 1.18 -15.84
N ALA A 43 10.07 0.50 -15.00
CA ALA A 43 10.45 -0.75 -14.37
C ALA A 43 10.60 -1.87 -15.40
N ASP A 44 11.75 -2.57 -15.40
CA ASP A 44 11.99 -3.67 -16.35
C ASP A 44 11.19 -4.94 -16.03
N MET A 45 11.02 -5.20 -14.73
CA MET A 45 10.49 -6.47 -14.22
C MET A 45 9.46 -6.26 -13.13
N ARG A 46 8.39 -7.08 -13.13
CA ARG A 46 7.44 -7.22 -12.02
C ARG A 46 7.18 -8.70 -11.73
N ARG A 47 7.35 -9.11 -10.49
CA ARG A 47 7.14 -10.51 -10.04
C ARG A 47 7.90 -11.53 -10.91
N GLY A 48 9.15 -11.21 -11.26
CA GLY A 48 10.03 -12.09 -12.06
C GLY A 48 9.68 -12.18 -13.55
N LYS A 49 8.78 -11.30 -14.05
CA LYS A 49 8.39 -11.23 -15.47
C LYS A 49 8.64 -9.84 -16.03
N PRO A 50 8.98 -9.70 -17.32
CA PRO A 50 9.05 -8.39 -17.96
C PRO A 50 7.72 -7.64 -17.79
N THR A 51 7.81 -6.33 -17.54
CA THR A 51 6.65 -5.43 -17.50
C THR A 51 5.99 -5.33 -18.88
N VAL A 52 4.74 -4.84 -18.92
CA VAL A 52 3.97 -4.82 -20.18
C VAL A 52 4.67 -3.95 -21.23
N HIS A 53 5.14 -2.75 -20.84
CA HIS A 53 5.83 -1.84 -21.76
C HIS A 53 7.18 -2.38 -22.27
N LYS A 54 7.85 -3.25 -21.51
CA LYS A 54 9.09 -3.92 -21.94
C LYS A 54 8.82 -5.13 -22.84
N LYS A 55 7.71 -5.84 -22.58
CA LYS A 55 7.35 -7.04 -23.34
C LYS A 55 6.71 -6.70 -24.68
N TRP A 56 5.96 -5.62 -24.76
CA TRP A 56 5.29 -5.11 -25.96
C TRP A 56 5.77 -3.70 -26.28
N ASP A 57 5.05 -2.66 -25.83
CA ASP A 57 5.38 -1.25 -25.99
C ASP A 57 4.60 -0.39 -24.99
N GLU A 58 4.95 0.90 -24.91
CA GLU A 58 4.35 1.88 -23.99
C GLU A 58 2.85 2.11 -24.31
N ASN A 59 2.47 2.22 -25.59
CA ASN A 59 1.09 2.43 -25.99
C ASN A 59 0.20 1.25 -25.61
N THR A 60 0.72 0.03 -25.76
CA THR A 60 0.03 -1.19 -25.32
C THR A 60 -0.17 -1.18 -23.79
N ALA A 61 0.81 -0.71 -23.03
CA ALA A 61 0.68 -0.58 -21.58
C ALA A 61 -0.42 0.44 -21.22
N ILE A 62 -0.39 1.64 -21.82
CA ILE A 62 -1.38 2.69 -21.58
C ILE A 62 -2.80 2.18 -21.89
N LEU A 63 -3.04 1.72 -23.11
CA LEU A 63 -4.37 1.30 -23.56
C LEU A 63 -4.91 0.08 -22.79
N SER A 64 -4.03 -0.85 -22.40
CA SER A 64 -4.43 -1.99 -21.58
C SER A 64 -4.84 -1.53 -20.17
N GLY A 65 -4.11 -0.60 -19.58
CA GLY A 65 -4.46 -0.01 -18.29
C GLY A 65 -5.79 0.75 -18.35
N ASP A 66 -6.00 1.59 -19.37
CA ASP A 66 -7.26 2.32 -19.57
C ASP A 66 -8.45 1.37 -19.71
N ALA A 67 -8.28 0.28 -20.48
CA ALA A 67 -9.31 -0.74 -20.61
C ALA A 67 -9.60 -1.43 -19.27
N MET A 68 -8.57 -1.75 -18.47
CA MET A 68 -8.74 -2.35 -17.14
C MET A 68 -9.42 -1.38 -16.16
N LEU A 69 -9.11 -0.09 -16.21
CA LEU A 69 -9.80 0.93 -15.43
C LEU A 69 -11.31 0.92 -15.72
N ILE A 70 -11.71 0.97 -17.00
CA ILE A 70 -13.12 0.95 -17.40
C ILE A 70 -13.79 -0.37 -16.98
N LEU A 71 -13.13 -1.52 -17.19
CA LEU A 71 -13.62 -2.82 -16.78
C LEU A 71 -13.84 -2.92 -15.27
N SER A 72 -12.97 -2.30 -14.48
CA SER A 72 -13.12 -2.30 -13.01
C SER A 72 -14.43 -1.62 -12.58
N PHE A 73 -14.81 -0.52 -13.21
CA PHE A 73 -16.10 0.14 -12.97
C PHE A 73 -17.29 -0.71 -13.43
N GLN A 74 -17.18 -1.39 -14.57
CA GLN A 74 -18.22 -2.31 -15.03
C GLN A 74 -18.42 -3.47 -14.05
N PHE A 75 -17.34 -4.10 -13.59
CA PHE A 75 -17.41 -5.18 -12.61
C PHE A 75 -17.95 -4.70 -11.25
N MET A 76 -17.63 -3.48 -10.82
CA MET A 76 -18.14 -2.91 -9.58
C MET A 76 -19.67 -2.78 -9.61
N MET A 77 -20.25 -2.41 -10.74
CA MET A 77 -21.70 -2.29 -10.93
C MET A 77 -22.39 -3.63 -11.19
N GLN A 78 -21.67 -4.63 -11.71
CA GLN A 78 -22.27 -5.89 -12.14
C GLN A 78 -22.86 -6.68 -10.96
N GLY A 79 -24.17 -6.87 -10.97
CA GLY A 79 -24.90 -7.58 -9.90
C GLY A 79 -24.95 -6.82 -8.56
N CYS A 80 -24.50 -5.56 -8.53
CA CYS A 80 -24.65 -4.73 -7.35
C CYS A 80 -26.14 -4.43 -7.09
N PRO A 81 -26.66 -4.65 -5.87
CA PRO A 81 -28.03 -4.30 -5.54
C PRO A 81 -28.30 -2.80 -5.75
N VAL A 82 -29.44 -2.46 -6.34
CA VAL A 82 -29.77 -1.08 -6.76
C VAL A 82 -29.69 -0.10 -5.59
N GLU A 83 -30.10 -0.54 -4.39
CA GLU A 83 -30.07 0.26 -3.16
C GLU A 83 -28.66 0.65 -2.72
N TYR A 84 -27.65 -0.15 -3.06
CA TYR A 84 -26.24 0.13 -2.69
C TYR A 84 -25.42 0.73 -3.84
N THR A 85 -25.92 0.68 -5.08
CA THR A 85 -25.13 1.04 -6.27
C THR A 85 -24.53 2.44 -6.16
N HIS A 86 -25.30 3.44 -5.77
CA HIS A 86 -24.81 4.82 -5.64
C HIS A 86 -23.71 4.92 -4.59
N GLN A 87 -23.92 4.35 -3.40
CA GLN A 87 -22.96 4.40 -2.31
C GLN A 87 -21.66 3.66 -2.65
N VAL A 88 -21.76 2.47 -3.24
CA VAL A 88 -20.60 1.67 -3.66
C VAL A 88 -19.79 2.41 -4.73
N MET A 89 -20.46 3.01 -5.71
CA MET A 89 -19.79 3.76 -6.78
C MET A 89 -19.15 5.04 -6.26
N ASP A 90 -19.78 5.76 -5.31
CA ASP A 90 -19.18 6.93 -4.67
C ASP A 90 -17.89 6.56 -3.90
N ILE A 91 -17.93 5.48 -3.09
CA ILE A 91 -16.76 4.99 -2.38
C ILE A 91 -15.66 4.60 -3.37
N PHE A 92 -15.98 3.82 -4.41
CA PHE A 92 -15.00 3.32 -5.37
C PHE A 92 -14.36 4.43 -6.18
N SER A 93 -15.17 5.39 -6.70
CA SER A 93 -14.65 6.48 -7.51
C SER A 93 -13.79 7.46 -6.71
N ARG A 94 -14.17 7.79 -5.45
CA ARG A 94 -13.32 8.60 -4.56
C ARG A 94 -12.01 7.90 -4.25
N THR A 95 -12.07 6.62 -3.91
CA THR A 95 -10.86 5.81 -3.69
C THR A 95 -9.94 5.80 -4.91
N ALA A 96 -10.53 5.70 -6.10
CA ALA A 96 -9.76 5.72 -7.35
C ALA A 96 -9.06 7.07 -7.57
N LEU A 97 -9.73 8.18 -7.31
CA LEU A 97 -9.13 9.52 -7.38
C LEU A 97 -8.01 9.70 -6.35
N GLU A 98 -8.25 9.30 -5.10
CA GLU A 98 -7.23 9.39 -4.04
C GLU A 98 -5.96 8.58 -4.39
N VAL A 99 -6.10 7.40 -5.03
CA VAL A 99 -4.94 6.62 -5.51
C VAL A 99 -4.18 7.38 -6.61
N CYS A 100 -4.88 8.08 -7.51
CA CYS A 100 -4.23 8.92 -8.52
C CYS A 100 -3.46 10.09 -7.87
N ASP A 101 -4.06 10.75 -6.88
CA ASP A 101 -3.40 11.82 -6.11
C ASP A 101 -2.13 11.29 -5.41
N GLY A 102 -2.23 10.10 -4.79
CA GLY A 102 -1.09 9.46 -4.14
C GLY A 102 0.04 9.11 -5.11
N GLN A 103 -0.29 8.66 -6.33
CA GLN A 103 0.69 8.41 -7.39
C GLN A 103 1.35 9.70 -7.86
N GLN A 104 0.58 10.79 -8.00
CA GLN A 104 1.11 12.10 -8.35
C GLN A 104 2.14 12.58 -7.31
N TRP A 105 1.83 12.46 -6.03
CA TRP A 105 2.75 12.82 -4.95
C TRP A 105 4.03 11.97 -4.95
N ASP A 106 3.91 10.64 -5.15
CA ASP A 106 5.08 9.75 -5.22
C ASP A 106 6.04 10.17 -6.34
N MET A 107 5.52 10.53 -7.52
CA MET A 107 6.31 11.05 -8.64
C MET A 107 6.94 12.43 -8.32
N GLU A 108 6.20 13.34 -7.69
CA GLU A 108 6.72 14.66 -7.30
C GLU A 108 7.86 14.54 -6.28
N PHE A 109 7.76 13.58 -5.36
CA PHE A 109 8.80 13.36 -4.34
C PHE A 109 10.15 12.91 -4.92
N GLU A 110 10.17 12.32 -6.11
CA GLU A 110 11.43 11.95 -6.76
C GLU A 110 12.36 13.17 -6.95
N SER A 111 11.79 14.32 -7.29
CA SER A 111 12.52 15.57 -7.58
C SER A 111 12.70 16.49 -6.38
N ARG A 112 11.98 16.25 -5.27
CA ARG A 112 11.99 17.09 -4.06
C ARG A 112 13.05 16.62 -3.07
N GLU A 113 13.71 17.58 -2.39
CA GLU A 113 14.65 17.32 -1.29
C GLU A 113 14.07 17.63 0.10
N ASP A 114 12.92 18.29 0.14
CA ASP A 114 12.26 18.84 1.34
C ASP A 114 11.06 18.03 1.81
N VAL A 115 10.90 16.79 1.35
CA VAL A 115 9.77 15.93 1.72
C VAL A 115 9.84 15.59 3.22
N THR A 116 8.73 15.86 3.92
CA THR A 116 8.59 15.57 5.34
C THR A 116 7.99 14.18 5.61
N VAL A 117 8.14 13.69 6.85
CA VAL A 117 7.49 12.43 7.27
C VAL A 117 5.98 12.51 7.11
N ASP A 118 5.35 13.64 7.47
CA ASP A 118 3.89 13.80 7.38
C ASP A 118 3.41 13.76 5.92
N GLU A 119 4.12 14.39 4.99
CA GLU A 119 3.82 14.30 3.55
C GLU A 119 3.99 12.86 3.04
N TYR A 120 5.05 12.18 3.44
CA TYR A 120 5.23 10.78 3.09
C TYR A 120 4.09 9.88 3.60
N MET A 121 3.69 10.06 4.87
CA MET A 121 2.57 9.30 5.44
C MET A 121 1.26 9.56 4.72
N GLU A 122 0.99 10.79 4.28
CA GLU A 122 -0.18 11.12 3.48
C GLU A 122 -0.08 10.50 2.08
N MET A 123 1.06 10.55 1.43
CA MET A 123 1.28 9.92 0.12
C MET A 123 0.99 8.41 0.17
N ILE A 124 1.53 7.66 1.15
CA ILE A 124 1.27 6.23 1.26
C ILE A 124 -0.17 5.92 1.72
N ARG A 125 -0.82 6.82 2.48
CA ARG A 125 -2.24 6.73 2.76
C ARG A 125 -3.04 6.74 1.45
N LEU A 126 -2.78 7.72 0.59
CA LEU A 126 -3.45 7.88 -0.70
C LEU A 126 -3.09 6.76 -1.69
N LYS A 127 -1.81 6.50 -1.91
CA LYS A 127 -1.35 5.53 -2.92
C LYS A 127 -1.69 4.08 -2.56
N THR A 128 -1.64 3.72 -1.27
CA THR A 128 -1.72 2.32 -0.83
C THR A 128 -2.93 2.03 0.05
N SER A 129 -3.14 2.82 1.12
CA SER A 129 -4.09 2.45 2.18
C SER A 129 -5.54 2.63 1.77
N VAL A 130 -5.88 3.68 1.01
CA VAL A 130 -7.27 3.98 0.63
C VAL A 130 -7.92 2.86 -0.19
N LEU A 131 -7.16 2.13 -1.01
CA LEU A 131 -7.70 1.01 -1.79
C LEU A 131 -8.03 -0.20 -0.90
N LEU A 132 -7.27 -0.43 0.16
CA LEU A 132 -7.58 -1.45 1.18
C LEU A 132 -8.83 -1.05 1.97
N ALA A 133 -8.87 0.21 2.40
CA ALA A 133 -9.98 0.79 3.15
C ALA A 133 -11.28 0.81 2.33
N GLY A 134 -11.22 1.24 1.07
CA GLY A 134 -12.35 1.23 0.15
C GLY A 134 -12.89 -0.18 -0.09
N ALA A 135 -11.99 -1.17 -0.26
CA ALA A 135 -12.38 -2.57 -0.41
C ALA A 135 -13.14 -3.10 0.82
N LEU A 136 -12.65 -2.82 2.03
CA LEU A 136 -13.31 -3.20 3.29
C LEU A 136 -14.67 -2.50 3.44
N LYS A 137 -14.73 -1.19 3.20
CA LYS A 137 -15.98 -0.42 3.30
C LYS A 137 -17.04 -0.89 2.31
N ILE A 138 -16.66 -1.13 1.05
CA ILE A 138 -17.58 -1.66 0.03
C ILE A 138 -18.08 -3.05 0.44
N GLY A 139 -17.21 -3.94 0.90
CA GLY A 139 -17.59 -5.25 1.40
C GLY A 139 -18.61 -5.15 2.54
N ALA A 140 -18.38 -4.27 3.51
CA ALA A 140 -19.27 -4.02 4.63
C ALA A 140 -20.63 -3.49 4.18
N VAL A 141 -20.66 -2.47 3.32
CA VAL A 141 -21.91 -1.89 2.76
C VAL A 141 -22.74 -2.95 2.06
N LEU A 142 -22.15 -3.76 1.19
CA LEU A 142 -22.83 -4.85 0.48
C LEU A 142 -23.29 -5.96 1.42
N GLY A 143 -22.59 -6.15 2.54
CA GLY A 143 -22.96 -7.02 3.64
C GLY A 143 -24.18 -6.52 4.44
N GLY A 144 -24.52 -5.23 4.32
CA GLY A 144 -25.62 -4.60 5.08
C GLY A 144 -25.15 -4.02 6.42
N ALA A 145 -23.89 -3.69 6.55
CA ALA A 145 -23.34 -2.99 7.72
C ALA A 145 -24.05 -1.65 7.96
N SER A 146 -24.08 -1.21 9.22
CA SER A 146 -24.42 0.17 9.53
C SER A 146 -23.36 1.14 8.95
N GLU A 147 -23.73 2.41 8.74
CA GLU A 147 -22.80 3.43 8.28
C GLU A 147 -21.58 3.55 9.23
N LYS A 148 -21.84 3.45 10.54
CA LYS A 148 -20.79 3.47 11.56
C LYS A 148 -19.84 2.28 11.41
N ASP A 149 -20.35 1.07 11.26
CA ASP A 149 -19.51 -0.13 11.13
C ASP A 149 -18.74 -0.14 9.81
N ALA A 150 -19.35 0.32 8.71
CA ALA A 150 -18.70 0.48 7.44
C ALA A 150 -17.55 1.52 7.50
N GLN A 151 -17.75 2.61 8.27
CA GLN A 151 -16.70 3.61 8.49
C GLN A 151 -15.57 3.07 9.38
N LEU A 152 -15.89 2.34 10.44
CA LEU A 152 -14.88 1.68 11.28
C LEU A 152 -14.00 0.71 10.47
N LEU A 153 -14.58 -0.02 9.52
CA LEU A 153 -13.84 -0.91 8.62
C LEU A 153 -13.00 -0.14 7.59
N TYR A 154 -13.46 1.03 7.14
CA TYR A 154 -12.63 1.93 6.33
C TYR A 154 -11.42 2.41 7.13
N ASP A 155 -11.64 2.94 8.33
CA ASP A 155 -10.58 3.48 9.19
C ASP A 155 -9.58 2.38 9.60
N PHE A 156 -10.08 1.17 9.91
CA PHE A 156 -9.26 -0.03 10.09
C PHE A 156 -8.37 -0.29 8.87
N GLY A 157 -8.93 -0.24 7.67
CA GLY A 157 -8.22 -0.44 6.42
C GLY A 157 -7.11 0.60 6.17
N ILE A 158 -7.35 1.86 6.55
CA ILE A 158 -6.33 2.92 6.51
C ILE A 158 -5.16 2.55 7.42
N GLN A 159 -5.42 2.20 8.68
CA GLN A 159 -4.38 1.87 9.65
C GLN A 159 -3.54 0.66 9.20
N ILE A 160 -4.19 -0.42 8.77
CA ILE A 160 -3.50 -1.62 8.30
C ILE A 160 -2.73 -1.35 7.00
N GLY A 161 -3.25 -0.51 6.12
CA GLY A 161 -2.54 -0.11 4.89
C GLY A 161 -1.26 0.66 5.17
N LEU A 162 -1.29 1.60 6.13
CA LEU A 162 -0.12 2.35 6.58
C LEU A 162 0.92 1.42 7.23
N ALA A 163 0.49 0.54 8.15
CA ALA A 163 1.38 -0.44 8.77
C ALA A 163 2.04 -1.34 7.71
N PHE A 164 1.27 -1.81 6.74
CA PHE A 164 1.74 -2.68 5.65
C PHE A 164 2.78 -1.99 4.77
N GLN A 165 2.57 -0.71 4.39
CA GLN A 165 3.53 0.03 3.57
C GLN A 165 4.83 0.32 4.33
N LEU A 166 4.74 0.75 5.60
CA LEU A 166 5.91 0.93 6.43
C LEU A 166 6.69 -0.38 6.63
N GLN A 167 5.99 -1.51 6.68
CA GLN A 167 6.62 -2.83 6.74
C GLN A 167 7.34 -3.18 5.42
N ASP A 168 6.76 -2.83 4.26
CA ASP A 168 7.44 -3.02 2.96
C ASP A 168 8.73 -2.20 2.91
N ASP A 169 8.72 -0.92 3.33
CA ASP A 169 9.92 -0.07 3.41
C ASP A 169 10.97 -0.65 4.39
N TYR A 170 10.50 -1.15 5.53
CA TYR A 170 11.36 -1.79 6.52
C TYR A 170 12.04 -3.04 5.96
N LEU A 171 11.27 -3.88 5.24
CA LEU A 171 11.77 -5.13 4.67
C LEU A 171 12.70 -4.91 3.48
N ASP A 172 12.57 -3.80 2.75
CA ASP A 172 13.54 -3.42 1.71
C ASP A 172 14.94 -3.16 2.29
N VAL A 173 15.03 -2.74 3.56
CA VAL A 173 16.32 -2.47 4.23
C VAL A 173 16.79 -3.65 5.09
N TYR A 174 15.88 -4.31 5.84
CA TYR A 174 16.19 -5.27 6.90
C TYR A 174 15.62 -6.67 6.67
N GLY A 175 14.93 -6.89 5.56
CA GLY A 175 14.33 -8.20 5.26
C GLY A 175 15.37 -9.27 4.92
N ASP A 176 14.95 -10.54 4.96
CA ASP A 176 15.74 -11.64 4.41
C ASP A 176 15.46 -11.79 2.90
N PRO A 177 16.49 -11.65 2.01
CA PRO A 177 16.29 -11.77 0.57
C PRO A 177 15.64 -13.09 0.15
N LEU A 178 15.92 -14.18 0.89
CA LEU A 178 15.37 -15.52 0.58
C LEU A 178 13.88 -15.61 0.86
N VAL A 179 13.40 -14.81 1.80
CA VAL A 179 12.00 -14.82 2.22
C VAL A 179 11.21 -13.71 1.53
N PHE A 180 11.79 -12.52 1.40
CA PHE A 180 11.17 -11.36 0.75
C PHE A 180 11.05 -11.53 -0.78
N GLY A 181 11.91 -12.37 -1.38
CA GLY A 181 11.86 -12.69 -2.81
C GLY A 181 12.23 -11.53 -3.74
N LYS A 182 12.82 -10.45 -3.18
CA LYS A 182 13.37 -9.29 -3.90
C LYS A 182 14.80 -9.03 -3.44
N ASN A 183 15.56 -8.31 -4.25
CA ASN A 183 16.83 -7.76 -3.80
C ASN A 183 16.59 -6.71 -2.73
N ILE A 184 17.35 -6.76 -1.64
CA ILE A 184 17.31 -5.77 -0.55
C ILE A 184 18.01 -4.49 -0.99
N GLY A 185 17.53 -3.34 -0.50
CA GLY A 185 18.14 -2.03 -0.69
C GLY A 185 17.77 -1.36 -2.02
N GLY A 186 16.70 -1.80 -2.67
CA GLY A 186 16.21 -1.15 -3.89
C GLY A 186 15.88 0.32 -3.66
N ASP A 187 15.18 0.65 -2.58
CA ASP A 187 14.83 2.01 -2.20
C ASP A 187 16.06 2.87 -1.90
N ILE A 188 17.10 2.28 -1.29
CA ILE A 188 18.40 2.96 -1.05
C ILE A 188 19.08 3.31 -2.36
N LEU A 189 19.10 2.38 -3.32
CA LEU A 189 19.78 2.60 -4.61
C LEU A 189 19.08 3.67 -5.44
N CYS A 190 17.74 3.72 -5.41
CA CYS A 190 16.93 4.71 -6.11
C CYS A 190 16.81 6.04 -5.34
N ASN A 191 17.40 6.18 -4.15
CA ASN A 191 17.23 7.35 -3.27
C ASN A 191 15.76 7.67 -2.97
N LYS A 192 14.90 6.62 -2.88
CA LYS A 192 13.46 6.79 -2.67
C LYS A 192 13.19 7.50 -1.34
N LYS A 193 12.31 8.50 -1.37
CA LYS A 193 11.88 9.28 -0.18
C LYS A 193 10.91 8.45 0.66
N THR A 194 11.44 7.40 1.33
CA THR A 194 10.69 6.56 2.24
C THR A 194 10.73 7.10 3.67
N PHE A 195 9.88 6.57 4.55
CA PHE A 195 9.93 6.85 5.98
C PHE A 195 11.34 6.69 6.55
N MET A 196 12.08 5.67 6.09
CA MET A 196 13.44 5.39 6.54
C MET A 196 14.41 6.52 6.18
N LEU A 197 14.44 6.94 4.91
CA LEU A 197 15.35 8.00 4.44
C LEU A 197 15.03 9.35 5.08
N ILE A 198 13.75 9.74 5.09
CA ILE A 198 13.32 11.05 5.61
C ILE A 198 13.65 11.13 7.12
N THR A 199 13.28 10.10 7.89
CA THR A 199 13.56 10.05 9.33
C THR A 199 15.07 10.02 9.61
N ALA A 200 15.87 9.35 8.76
CA ALA A 200 17.34 9.38 8.89
C ALA A 200 17.90 10.79 8.73
N LEU A 201 17.43 11.54 7.74
CA LEU A 201 17.84 12.92 7.50
C LEU A 201 17.44 13.85 8.65
N GLU A 202 16.24 13.69 9.20
CA GLU A 202 15.72 14.51 10.31
C GLU A 202 16.45 14.25 11.62
N LYS A 203 16.71 12.98 11.96
CA LYS A 203 17.24 12.57 13.27
C LYS A 203 18.76 12.48 13.35
N SER A 204 19.46 12.57 12.21
CA SER A 204 20.93 12.53 12.18
C SER A 204 21.57 13.81 12.72
N ASP A 205 22.69 13.64 13.44
CA ASP A 205 23.62 14.73 13.70
C ASP A 205 24.20 15.29 12.38
N ASP A 206 24.79 16.49 12.39
CA ASP A 206 25.26 17.18 11.19
C ASP A 206 26.29 16.35 10.40
N LYS A 207 27.18 15.63 11.10
CA LYS A 207 28.20 14.78 10.48
C LYS A 207 27.57 13.57 9.79
N THR A 208 26.63 12.91 10.45
CA THR A 208 25.93 11.73 9.92
C THR A 208 25.04 12.13 8.73
N ARG A 209 24.35 13.29 8.85
CA ARG A 209 23.53 13.85 7.78
C ARG A 209 24.38 14.18 6.55
N ALA A 210 25.53 14.83 6.73
CA ALA A 210 26.44 15.12 5.63
C ALA A 210 26.90 13.85 4.92
N SER A 211 27.27 12.80 5.66
CA SER A 211 27.65 11.51 5.08
C SER A 211 26.51 10.84 4.31
N LEU A 212 25.26 10.90 4.83
CA LEU A 212 24.09 10.39 4.11
C LEU A 212 23.87 11.18 2.81
N GLN A 213 23.95 12.50 2.85
CA GLN A 213 23.80 13.36 1.68
C GLN A 213 24.87 13.12 0.61
N GLU A 214 26.13 12.77 1.01
CA GLU A 214 27.17 12.36 0.06
C GLU A 214 26.75 11.11 -0.72
N TRP A 215 26.19 10.10 -0.06
CA TRP A 215 25.68 8.90 -0.72
C TRP A 215 24.47 9.16 -1.63
N LEU A 216 23.60 10.09 -1.25
CA LEU A 216 22.43 10.45 -2.07
C LEU A 216 22.85 11.18 -3.37
N LYS A 217 23.96 11.93 -3.33
CA LYS A 217 24.48 12.68 -4.49
C LYS A 217 25.47 11.90 -5.33
N ALA A 218 25.94 10.74 -4.83
CA ALA A 218 26.93 9.95 -5.54
C ALA A 218 26.35 9.39 -6.85
N GLU A 219 26.99 9.68 -7.97
CA GLU A 219 26.65 9.14 -9.29
C GLU A 219 27.44 7.86 -9.60
N ASP A 220 28.64 7.74 -9.05
CA ASP A 220 29.56 6.62 -9.30
C ASP A 220 29.77 5.85 -7.98
N TYR A 221 29.14 4.69 -7.84
CA TYR A 221 29.25 3.85 -6.65
C TYR A 221 29.05 2.37 -6.94
N VAL A 222 29.61 1.54 -6.09
CA VAL A 222 29.31 0.11 -6.05
C VAL A 222 28.00 -0.10 -5.28
N PRO A 223 26.95 -0.68 -5.88
CA PRO A 223 25.64 -0.82 -5.24
C PRO A 223 25.69 -1.41 -3.82
N ALA A 224 26.46 -2.48 -3.62
CA ALA A 224 26.61 -3.12 -2.32
C ALA A 224 27.21 -2.19 -1.26
N GLN A 225 28.19 -1.34 -1.64
CA GLN A 225 28.80 -0.38 -0.72
C GLN A 225 27.84 0.73 -0.31
N LYS A 226 27.02 1.23 -1.23
CA LYS A 226 25.97 2.22 -0.93
C LYS A 226 24.95 1.65 0.05
N ILE A 227 24.43 0.45 -0.22
CA ILE A 227 23.48 -0.23 0.65
C ILE A 227 24.07 -0.41 2.06
N GLU A 228 25.29 -0.95 2.17
CA GLU A 228 25.97 -1.17 3.45
C GLU A 228 26.17 0.12 4.23
N ALA A 229 26.68 1.18 3.57
CA ALA A 229 26.95 2.46 4.22
C ALA A 229 25.67 3.17 4.68
N VAL A 230 24.63 3.22 3.85
CA VAL A 230 23.35 3.84 4.21
C VAL A 230 22.65 3.04 5.32
N THR A 231 22.65 1.71 5.24
CA THR A 231 22.11 0.85 6.32
C THR A 231 22.86 1.06 7.64
N ALA A 232 24.19 1.22 7.61
CA ALA A 232 24.96 1.53 8.81
C ALA A 232 24.56 2.89 9.42
N ILE A 233 24.25 3.88 8.59
CA ILE A 233 23.71 5.18 9.05
C ILE A 233 22.33 4.98 9.68
N TYR A 234 21.44 4.24 9.06
CA TYR A 234 20.11 3.92 9.60
C TYR A 234 20.20 3.23 10.96
N ASN A 235 21.10 2.26 11.10
CA ASN A 235 21.37 1.58 12.37
C ASN A 235 21.88 2.54 13.46
N LYS A 236 22.80 3.44 13.09
CA LYS A 236 23.35 4.45 14.02
C LYS A 236 22.25 5.38 14.57
N VAL A 237 21.29 5.74 13.73
CA VAL A 237 20.14 6.59 14.11
C VAL A 237 19.06 5.80 14.88
N GLY A 238 19.13 4.46 14.88
CA GLY A 238 18.16 3.60 15.56
C GLY A 238 16.86 3.41 14.77
N LEU A 239 16.90 3.58 13.43
CA LEU A 239 15.70 3.53 12.60
C LEU A 239 14.98 2.19 12.63
N GLN A 240 15.69 1.10 12.88
CA GLN A 240 15.08 -0.22 13.01
C GLN A 240 13.96 -0.24 14.07
N ASN A 241 14.23 0.33 15.23
CA ASN A 241 13.24 0.41 16.31
C ASN A 241 12.18 1.46 16.02
N ILE A 242 12.56 2.64 15.53
CA ILE A 242 11.62 3.73 15.22
C ILE A 242 10.57 3.25 14.20
N CYS A 243 10.99 2.55 13.15
CA CYS A 243 10.07 2.05 12.13
C CYS A 243 9.18 0.93 12.68
N ARG A 244 9.73 -0.03 13.45
CA ARG A 244 8.94 -1.08 14.11
C ARG A 244 7.89 -0.52 15.07
N ASP A 245 8.26 0.46 15.87
CA ASP A 245 7.33 1.10 16.81
C ASP A 245 6.19 1.78 16.03
N LYS A 246 6.49 2.44 14.90
CA LYS A 246 5.49 3.09 14.05
C LYS A 246 4.56 2.07 13.37
N ILE A 247 5.10 0.97 12.86
CA ILE A 247 4.31 -0.16 12.31
C ILE A 247 3.35 -0.71 13.37
N ASN A 248 3.86 -0.96 14.58
CA ASN A 248 3.06 -1.49 15.70
C ASN A 248 1.96 -0.50 16.13
N GLU A 249 2.25 0.80 16.17
CA GLU A 249 1.26 1.84 16.48
C GLU A 249 0.05 1.75 15.55
N TYR A 250 0.28 1.74 14.23
CA TYR A 250 -0.78 1.64 13.24
C TYR A 250 -1.51 0.28 13.29
N TYR A 251 -0.78 -0.81 13.44
CA TYR A 251 -1.38 -2.13 13.57
C TYR A 251 -2.32 -2.22 14.79
N HIS A 252 -1.86 -1.79 15.96
CA HIS A 252 -2.67 -1.83 17.19
C HIS A 252 -3.88 -0.92 17.10
N GLU A 253 -3.75 0.27 16.51
CA GLU A 253 -4.89 1.17 16.30
C GLU A 253 -5.90 0.54 15.33
N GLY A 254 -5.45 -0.07 14.25
CA GLY A 254 -6.32 -0.84 13.36
C GLY A 254 -7.07 -1.94 14.12
N MET A 255 -6.39 -2.76 14.89
CA MET A 255 -7.02 -3.83 15.67
C MET A 255 -8.00 -3.30 16.73
N ARG A 256 -7.75 -2.11 17.30
CA ARG A 256 -8.69 -1.43 18.19
C ARG A 256 -9.98 -1.06 17.45
N LEU A 257 -9.87 -0.48 16.26
CA LEU A 257 -11.04 -0.11 15.43
C LEU A 257 -11.87 -1.34 15.03
N LEU A 258 -11.22 -2.45 14.65
CA LEU A 258 -11.92 -3.70 14.33
C LEU A 258 -12.73 -4.23 15.53
N LYS A 259 -12.25 -4.08 16.75
CA LYS A 259 -13.00 -4.49 17.96
C LYS A 259 -14.28 -3.70 18.16
N GLU A 260 -14.33 -2.43 17.72
CA GLU A 260 -15.50 -1.56 17.85
C GLU A 260 -16.62 -1.86 16.84
N VAL A 261 -16.34 -2.62 15.78
CA VAL A 261 -17.35 -3.07 14.81
C VAL A 261 -18.39 -3.92 15.53
N ASN A 262 -19.67 -3.61 15.33
CA ASN A 262 -20.78 -4.23 16.07
C ASN A 262 -21.21 -5.57 15.45
N VAL A 263 -20.32 -6.55 15.55
CA VAL A 263 -20.55 -7.97 15.22
C VAL A 263 -19.90 -8.84 16.29
N GLU A 264 -20.34 -10.10 16.41
CA GLU A 264 -19.73 -11.04 17.35
C GLU A 264 -18.25 -11.31 17.02
N GLU A 265 -17.43 -11.56 18.04
CA GLU A 265 -15.97 -11.74 17.88
C GLU A 265 -15.63 -12.93 16.96
N GLU A 266 -16.48 -13.95 16.92
CA GLU A 266 -16.33 -15.10 16.04
C GLU A 266 -16.23 -14.70 14.55
N TYR A 267 -17.06 -13.75 14.12
CA TYR A 267 -17.06 -13.27 12.72
C TYR A 267 -15.81 -12.46 12.40
N LYS A 268 -15.25 -11.71 13.37
CA LYS A 268 -14.03 -10.91 13.19
C LYS A 268 -12.77 -11.75 13.04
N LYS A 269 -12.80 -12.99 13.53
CA LYS A 269 -11.61 -13.85 13.63
C LYS A 269 -10.90 -14.02 12.28
N ASN A 270 -11.62 -14.36 11.23
CA ASN A 270 -11.02 -14.59 9.91
C ASN A 270 -10.32 -13.34 9.36
N LEU A 271 -10.92 -12.16 9.55
CA LEU A 271 -10.32 -10.89 9.13
C LEU A 271 -9.08 -10.55 9.99
N SER A 272 -9.18 -10.75 11.29
CA SER A 272 -8.06 -10.55 12.23
C SER A 272 -6.89 -11.47 11.93
N ASP A 273 -7.14 -12.79 11.78
CA ASP A 273 -6.11 -13.79 11.48
C ASP A 273 -5.44 -13.51 10.12
N PHE A 274 -6.22 -13.11 9.12
CA PHE A 274 -5.68 -12.75 7.81
C PHE A 274 -4.76 -11.52 7.90
N VAL A 275 -5.17 -10.47 8.60
CA VAL A 275 -4.35 -9.27 8.76
C VAL A 275 -3.10 -9.57 9.58
N MET A 276 -3.21 -10.35 10.65
CA MET A 276 -2.06 -10.81 11.43
C MET A 276 -1.06 -11.56 10.56
N SER A 277 -1.52 -12.46 9.69
CA SER A 277 -0.64 -13.19 8.76
C SER A 277 0.06 -12.28 7.74
N LEU A 278 -0.54 -11.13 7.39
CA LEU A 278 0.11 -10.13 6.53
C LEU A 278 1.24 -9.39 7.27
N MET A 279 1.05 -9.14 8.57
CA MET A 279 2.02 -8.44 9.40
C MET A 279 3.15 -9.34 9.92
N GLU A 280 2.90 -10.66 10.03
CA GLU A 280 3.91 -11.65 10.42
C GLU A 280 4.85 -12.06 9.27
N ARG A 281 4.71 -11.46 8.08
CA ARG A 281 5.65 -11.67 6.98
C ARG A 281 7.04 -11.17 7.38
N ASN A 282 7.75 -12.01 8.14
CA ASN A 282 9.19 -11.89 8.42
C ASN A 282 9.61 -10.71 9.31
N LEU A 283 8.99 -10.62 10.50
CA LEU A 283 9.65 -9.97 11.62
C LEU A 283 10.69 -10.90 12.24
#